data_dd03d7fd6ddcc71e4f5bcbf9aebe9f0e
#
_entry.id   dd03d7fd6ddcc71e4f5bcbf9aebe9f0e
#
_cell.length_a   1.000
_cell.length_b   1.000
_cell.length_c   1.000
_cell.angle_alpha   90.00
_cell.angle_beta   90.00
_cell.angle_gamma   90.00
#
_symmetry.space_group_name_H-M   'P 1'
#
loop_
_entity.id
_entity.type
_entity.pdbx_description
1 polymer ?
#
loop_
_entity_poly.entity_id
_entity_poly.type
_entity_poly.pdbx_seq_one_letter_code
_entity_poly.pdbx_strand_id
1 'polypeptide(L)'
;MDTLCDYHNFDIQWGNHDILWMGAASGNDACIANVIRMSMRYANLATLEDGYGINLLPLATFAMDTYADDPCTIFAPKMNFADAEYNEKTLRLITQMHKAITVIQLKLEAEIISRRPEFGMENRKLLHLVDFERGVFVYEGKEYPLRDVNFPTVDPADPYRLSDEERELMHRIHSSFMNSEKMKKHMRCLFTYGGMYLVCNSNLLYHASVPLNADGSFKHVRIGQKEYWGRKLLKKTDQLIRTAYFDEDGSDEKQFALDYVWYMWCGPDAPSFDKDKMATFERYFVADKTLHKETKGHYYALRNEAEVCDRILEEFGVKPGPHSHIINGHVPVKTIKGEKPIKADGKLLVIDGGFSKAYQPETGIAGYTLVYHSHGLQLVQHEPFQSRQKAIEEGQDIKSTTLVVEFNSQRMMVKDLSLIHISEPTRP
;
A
#
# COMPACT_ATOMS: atom_id res chain seq x y z
N MET A 1 -15.52 5.25 0.65
CA MET A 1 -15.97 4.18 -0.27
C MET A 1 -17.47 4.23 -0.54
N ASP A 2 -18.36 4.27 0.47
CA ASP A 2 -19.82 4.28 0.23
C ASP A 2 -20.23 5.34 -0.80
N THR A 3 -19.84 6.61 -0.62
CA THR A 3 -20.13 7.70 -1.56
C THR A 3 -19.62 7.42 -2.98
N LEU A 4 -18.42 6.83 -3.11
CA LEU A 4 -17.86 6.47 -4.43
C LEU A 4 -18.63 5.32 -5.06
N CYS A 5 -18.97 4.28 -4.29
CA CYS A 5 -19.73 3.13 -4.82
C CYS A 5 -21.11 3.52 -5.36
N ASP A 6 -21.68 4.59 -4.81
CA ASP A 6 -22.98 5.11 -5.23
C ASP A 6 -22.87 6.16 -6.37
N TYR A 7 -21.63 6.52 -6.77
CA TYR A 7 -21.39 7.45 -7.86
C TYR A 7 -21.27 6.72 -9.20
N HIS A 8 -21.81 7.31 -10.25
CA HIS A 8 -22.03 6.62 -11.53
C HIS A 8 -20.82 6.62 -12.48
N ASN A 9 -19.81 7.47 -12.25
CA ASN A 9 -18.69 7.63 -13.18
C ASN A 9 -17.40 7.96 -12.43
N PHE A 10 -16.59 6.94 -12.17
CA PHE A 10 -15.26 7.07 -11.57
C PHE A 10 -14.40 5.85 -11.90
N ASP A 11 -13.10 6.00 -11.79
CA ASP A 11 -12.11 4.93 -11.89
C ASP A 11 -11.13 5.02 -10.70
N ILE A 12 -10.65 3.87 -10.23
CA ILE A 12 -9.68 3.77 -9.13
C ILE A 12 -8.42 3.08 -9.63
N GLN A 13 -7.27 3.74 -9.49
CA GLN A 13 -5.99 3.08 -9.71
C GLN A 13 -5.53 2.45 -8.40
N TRP A 14 -5.49 1.11 -8.36
CA TRP A 14 -5.18 0.37 -7.13
C TRP A 14 -3.79 0.69 -6.61
N GLY A 15 -3.74 1.21 -5.38
CA GLY A 15 -2.52 1.42 -4.63
C GLY A 15 -2.12 0.18 -3.83
N ASN A 16 -0.90 0.20 -3.28
CA ASN A 16 -0.41 -0.89 -2.43
C ASN A 16 -1.29 -1.12 -1.20
N HIS A 17 -1.86 -0.08 -0.62
CA HIS A 17 -2.81 -0.21 0.50
C HIS A 17 -4.14 -0.82 0.05
N ASP A 18 -4.66 -0.44 -1.13
CA ASP A 18 -5.87 -1.05 -1.67
C ASP A 18 -5.65 -2.55 -1.90
N ILE A 19 -4.53 -2.91 -2.53
CA ILE A 19 -4.15 -4.31 -2.81
C ILE A 19 -4.00 -5.10 -1.51
N LEU A 20 -3.42 -4.50 -0.46
CA LEU A 20 -3.33 -5.14 0.86
C LEU A 20 -4.71 -5.47 1.43
N TRP A 21 -5.67 -4.51 1.39
CA TRP A 21 -7.04 -4.73 1.81
C TRP A 21 -7.78 -5.75 0.94
N MET A 22 -7.53 -5.73 -0.39
CA MET A 22 -8.06 -6.72 -1.33
C MET A 22 -7.55 -8.13 -1.00
N GLY A 23 -6.26 -8.26 -0.65
CA GLY A 23 -5.67 -9.52 -0.20
C GLY A 23 -6.27 -10.02 1.11
N ALA A 24 -6.48 -9.13 2.08
CA ALA A 24 -7.16 -9.46 3.34
C ALA A 24 -8.60 -9.93 3.10
N ALA A 25 -9.34 -9.24 2.24
CA ALA A 25 -10.72 -9.60 1.87
C ALA A 25 -10.80 -10.85 1.00
N SER A 26 -9.69 -11.28 0.40
CA SER A 26 -9.58 -12.55 -0.36
C SER A 26 -9.18 -13.74 0.53
N GLY A 27 -8.93 -13.50 1.83
CA GLY A 27 -8.56 -14.54 2.79
C GLY A 27 -7.06 -14.82 2.90
N ASN A 28 -6.18 -13.90 2.49
CA ASN A 28 -4.76 -14.02 2.78
C ASN A 28 -4.44 -13.55 4.21
N ASP A 29 -4.07 -14.50 5.09
CA ASP A 29 -3.86 -14.24 6.52
C ASP A 29 -2.69 -13.28 6.79
N ALA A 30 -1.63 -13.28 5.98
CA ALA A 30 -0.55 -12.33 6.11
C ALA A 30 -1.02 -10.89 5.76
N CYS A 31 -1.89 -10.73 4.77
CA CYS A 31 -2.53 -9.46 4.45
C CYS A 31 -3.46 -9.01 5.60
N ILE A 32 -4.26 -9.92 6.16
CA ILE A 32 -5.12 -9.66 7.33
C ILE A 32 -4.29 -9.15 8.50
N ALA A 33 -3.21 -9.86 8.83
CA ALA A 33 -2.30 -9.46 9.91
C ALA A 33 -1.66 -8.08 9.66
N ASN A 34 -1.26 -7.78 8.42
CA ASN A 34 -0.72 -6.48 8.03
C ASN A 34 -1.75 -5.34 8.17
N VAL A 35 -3.01 -5.56 7.74
CA VAL A 35 -4.10 -4.59 7.88
C VAL A 35 -4.33 -4.26 9.35
N ILE A 36 -4.40 -5.28 10.21
CA ILE A 36 -4.61 -5.10 11.65
C ILE A 36 -3.42 -4.39 12.27
N ARG A 37 -2.19 -4.82 11.97
CA ARG A 37 -0.96 -4.17 12.48
C ARG A 37 -0.91 -2.69 12.13
N MET A 38 -1.25 -2.33 10.88
CA MET A 38 -1.28 -0.92 10.46
C MET A 38 -2.35 -0.14 11.23
N SER A 39 -3.53 -0.72 11.46
CA SER A 39 -4.60 -0.10 12.24
C SER A 39 -4.18 0.13 13.70
N MET A 40 -3.48 -0.85 14.32
CA MET A 40 -2.91 -0.69 15.67
C MET A 40 -1.85 0.41 15.72
N ARG A 41 -0.95 0.44 14.73
CA ARG A 41 0.13 1.43 14.67
C ARG A 41 -0.37 2.88 14.66
N TYR A 42 -1.51 3.14 14.06
CA TYR A 42 -2.10 4.48 13.95
C TYR A 42 -3.33 4.66 14.83
N ALA A 43 -3.61 3.72 15.74
CA ALA A 43 -4.79 3.71 16.61
C ALA A 43 -6.11 3.90 15.84
N ASN A 44 -6.22 3.32 14.66
CA ASN A 44 -7.40 3.42 13.79
C ASN A 44 -8.25 2.15 13.84
N LEU A 45 -8.66 1.75 15.05
CA LEU A 45 -9.46 0.55 15.27
C LEU A 45 -10.90 0.69 14.79
N ALA A 46 -11.45 1.91 14.90
CA ALA A 46 -12.82 2.19 14.48
C ALA A 46 -13.08 1.83 13.01
N THR A 47 -12.07 1.90 12.15
CA THR A 47 -12.20 1.43 10.75
C THR A 47 -12.48 -0.06 10.69
N LEU A 48 -11.82 -0.88 11.52
CA LEU A 48 -12.01 -2.32 11.54
C LEU A 48 -13.33 -2.69 12.25
N GLU A 49 -13.54 -2.19 13.46
CA GLU A 49 -14.65 -2.58 14.33
C GLU A 49 -15.97 -1.93 13.89
N ASP A 50 -16.05 -0.60 13.91
CA ASP A 50 -17.26 0.14 13.55
C ASP A 50 -17.47 0.20 12.03
N GLY A 51 -16.35 0.33 11.29
CA GLY A 51 -16.37 0.45 9.84
C GLY A 51 -16.77 -0.83 9.14
N TYR A 52 -16.13 -1.94 9.46
CA TYR A 52 -16.28 -3.24 8.77
C TYR A 52 -16.86 -4.35 9.64
N GLY A 53 -17.09 -4.12 10.95
CA GLY A 53 -17.62 -5.12 11.86
C GLY A 53 -16.63 -6.25 12.18
N ILE A 54 -15.33 -5.99 12.06
CA ILE A 54 -14.29 -6.97 12.37
C ILE A 54 -14.16 -7.14 13.88
N ASN A 55 -14.35 -8.36 14.37
CA ASN A 55 -14.24 -8.65 15.78
C ASN A 55 -12.78 -8.79 16.21
N LEU A 56 -12.25 -7.83 16.94
CA LEU A 56 -10.89 -7.84 17.49
C LEU A 56 -10.79 -8.40 18.91
N LEU A 57 -11.91 -8.77 19.55
CA LEU A 57 -11.91 -9.33 20.92
C LEU A 57 -11.02 -10.58 21.06
N PRO A 58 -10.97 -11.53 20.11
CA PRO A 58 -10.04 -12.67 20.20
C PRO A 58 -8.57 -12.22 20.28
N LEU A 59 -8.17 -11.20 19.50
CA LEU A 59 -6.81 -10.65 19.54
C LEU A 59 -6.55 -9.91 20.86
N ALA A 60 -7.53 -9.18 21.36
CA ALA A 60 -7.42 -8.48 22.65
C ALA A 60 -7.19 -9.48 23.80
N THR A 61 -8.00 -10.55 23.86
CA THR A 61 -7.85 -11.60 24.88
C THR A 61 -6.49 -12.28 24.78
N PHE A 62 -6.11 -12.76 23.59
CA PHE A 62 -4.81 -13.39 23.37
C PHE A 62 -3.65 -12.47 23.77
N ALA A 63 -3.69 -11.19 23.42
CA ALA A 63 -2.63 -10.24 23.71
C ALA A 63 -2.51 -9.96 25.22
N MET A 64 -3.64 -9.85 25.94
CA MET A 64 -3.67 -9.67 27.40
C MET A 64 -3.07 -10.87 28.13
N ASP A 65 -3.39 -12.09 27.69
CA ASP A 65 -2.90 -13.31 28.32
C ASP A 65 -1.40 -13.52 28.01
N THR A 66 -1.00 -13.35 26.75
CA THR A 66 0.38 -13.62 26.28
C THR A 66 1.37 -12.57 26.75
N TYR A 67 0.97 -11.29 26.81
CA TYR A 67 1.83 -10.15 27.11
C TYR A 67 1.42 -9.40 28.38
N ALA A 68 0.86 -10.11 29.36
CA ALA A 68 0.34 -9.54 30.61
C ALA A 68 1.33 -8.61 31.33
N ASP A 69 2.57 -9.08 31.48
CA ASP A 69 3.65 -8.39 32.18
C ASP A 69 4.59 -7.62 31.24
N ASP A 70 4.35 -7.66 29.93
CA ASP A 70 5.17 -6.96 28.94
C ASP A 70 4.63 -5.54 28.69
N PRO A 71 5.44 -4.51 28.87
CA PRO A 71 5.03 -3.14 28.54
C PRO A 71 4.90 -2.89 27.03
N CYS A 72 5.45 -3.74 26.17
CA CYS A 72 5.42 -3.68 24.69
C CYS A 72 5.75 -2.28 24.13
N THR A 73 6.59 -1.50 24.76
CA THR A 73 6.76 -0.06 24.56
C THR A 73 7.07 0.36 23.12
N ILE A 74 7.82 -0.47 22.39
CA ILE A 74 8.17 -0.18 20.99
C ILE A 74 7.00 -0.29 20.04
N PHE A 75 5.90 -0.87 20.48
CA PHE A 75 4.65 -1.04 19.75
C PHE A 75 3.59 0.02 20.09
N ALA A 76 3.94 1.01 20.90
CA ALA A 76 3.04 2.11 21.21
C ALA A 76 2.51 2.78 19.93
N PRO A 77 1.21 3.04 19.82
CA PRO A 77 0.62 3.65 18.65
C PRO A 77 1.08 5.10 18.46
N LYS A 78 1.07 5.56 17.22
CA LYS A 78 1.38 6.94 16.85
C LYS A 78 0.16 7.82 17.08
N MET A 79 -0.02 8.31 18.30
CA MET A 79 -1.22 9.06 18.73
C MET A 79 -1.43 10.41 18.06
N ASN A 80 -0.38 11.02 17.48
CA ASN A 80 -0.49 12.31 16.78
C ASN A 80 -1.48 12.29 15.59
N PHE A 81 -1.94 11.11 15.20
CA PHE A 81 -2.83 10.88 14.07
C PHE A 81 -4.14 10.20 14.45
N ALA A 82 -4.32 9.88 15.75
CA ALA A 82 -5.55 9.28 16.23
C ALA A 82 -6.70 10.30 16.18
N ASP A 83 -7.82 9.87 15.65
CA ASP A 83 -9.07 10.68 15.66
C ASP A 83 -9.86 10.54 16.97
N ALA A 84 -9.43 9.62 17.86
CA ALA A 84 -10.06 9.36 19.15
C ALA A 84 -9.06 9.54 20.30
N GLU A 85 -9.58 9.99 21.45
CA GLU A 85 -8.84 9.98 22.69
C GLU A 85 -8.98 8.60 23.35
N TYR A 86 -7.83 7.97 23.66
CA TYR A 86 -7.79 6.70 24.36
C TYR A 86 -7.24 6.87 25.76
N ASN A 87 -7.85 6.20 26.74
CA ASN A 87 -7.29 6.13 28.08
C ASN A 87 -6.07 5.19 28.13
N GLU A 88 -5.27 5.28 29.20
CA GLU A 88 -4.02 4.50 29.36
C GLU A 88 -4.23 2.98 29.26
N LYS A 89 -5.34 2.45 29.80
CA LYS A 89 -5.64 1.01 29.74
C LYS A 89 -5.87 0.56 28.30
N THR A 90 -6.63 1.33 27.55
CA THR A 90 -6.90 1.06 26.12
C THR A 90 -5.61 1.17 25.29
N LEU A 91 -4.76 2.18 25.55
CA LEU A 91 -3.49 2.32 24.88
C LEU A 91 -2.55 1.15 25.17
N ARG A 92 -2.51 0.68 26.43
CA ARG A 92 -1.74 -0.51 26.79
C ARG A 92 -2.24 -1.74 26.01
N LEU A 93 -3.55 -1.95 25.96
CA LEU A 93 -4.15 -3.05 25.23
C LEU A 93 -3.81 -2.98 23.72
N ILE A 94 -3.99 -1.82 23.10
CA ILE A 94 -3.61 -1.61 21.67
C ILE A 94 -2.14 -1.94 21.45
N THR A 95 -1.26 -1.55 22.37
CA THR A 95 0.18 -1.82 22.30
C THR A 95 0.49 -3.31 22.37
N GLN A 96 -0.16 -4.07 23.25
CA GLN A 96 -0.05 -5.51 23.34
C GLN A 96 -0.60 -6.23 22.10
N MET A 97 -1.79 -5.83 21.63
CA MET A 97 -2.38 -6.35 20.39
C MET A 97 -1.48 -6.08 19.17
N HIS A 98 -0.85 -4.91 19.11
CA HIS A 98 0.07 -4.54 18.06
C HIS A 98 1.29 -5.45 18.03
N LYS A 99 1.90 -5.75 19.20
CA LYS A 99 3.00 -6.71 19.31
C LYS A 99 2.56 -8.10 18.87
N ALA A 100 1.45 -8.59 19.42
CA ALA A 100 0.92 -9.92 19.11
C ALA A 100 0.74 -10.13 17.61
N ILE A 101 -0.01 -9.25 16.95
CA ILE A 101 -0.26 -9.38 15.51
C ILE A 101 1.00 -9.16 14.66
N THR A 102 1.98 -8.39 15.15
CA THR A 102 3.26 -8.21 14.44
C THR A 102 4.08 -9.51 14.45
N VAL A 103 4.17 -10.21 15.58
CA VAL A 103 4.86 -11.51 15.66
C VAL A 103 4.18 -12.54 14.78
N ILE A 104 2.85 -12.64 14.83
CA ILE A 104 2.06 -13.53 13.98
C ILE A 104 2.29 -13.21 12.49
N GLN A 105 2.28 -11.92 12.11
CA GLN A 105 2.55 -11.50 10.74
C GLN A 105 3.90 -12.02 10.23
N LEU A 106 4.98 -11.89 11.03
CA LEU A 106 6.31 -12.35 10.63
C LEU A 106 6.35 -13.86 10.37
N LYS A 107 5.57 -14.64 11.11
CA LYS A 107 5.45 -16.08 10.89
C LYS A 107 4.66 -16.41 9.63
N LEU A 108 3.52 -15.77 9.42
CA LEU A 108 2.69 -15.93 8.23
C LEU A 108 3.40 -15.51 6.93
N GLU A 109 4.15 -14.42 6.98
CA GLU A 109 4.97 -13.96 5.84
C GLU A 109 6.08 -14.99 5.50
N ALA A 110 6.75 -15.54 6.52
CA ALA A 110 7.76 -16.58 6.34
C ALA A 110 7.17 -17.86 5.72
N GLU A 111 5.92 -18.20 6.04
CA GLU A 111 5.20 -19.32 5.44
C GLU A 111 5.00 -19.12 3.94
N ILE A 112 4.56 -17.92 3.51
CA ILE A 112 4.43 -17.56 2.10
C ILE A 112 5.80 -17.62 1.41
N ILE A 113 6.84 -17.01 1.99
CA ILE A 113 8.19 -17.00 1.44
C ILE A 113 8.71 -18.44 1.23
N SER A 114 8.51 -19.32 2.21
CA SER A 114 8.93 -20.73 2.14
C SER A 114 8.16 -21.51 1.05
N ARG A 115 6.89 -21.19 0.85
CA ARG A 115 6.03 -21.79 -0.18
C ARG A 115 6.32 -21.23 -1.57
N ARG A 116 6.88 -20.00 -1.67
CA ARG A 116 7.14 -19.27 -2.92
C ARG A 116 8.60 -18.83 -3.06
N PRO A 117 9.55 -19.77 -3.18
CA PRO A 117 10.96 -19.43 -3.34
C PRO A 117 11.23 -18.58 -4.61
N GLU A 118 10.34 -18.67 -5.62
CA GLU A 118 10.38 -17.86 -6.83
C GLU A 118 10.20 -16.35 -6.59
N PHE A 119 9.68 -15.93 -5.43
CA PHE A 119 9.58 -14.52 -5.06
C PHE A 119 10.94 -13.92 -4.66
N GLY A 120 11.96 -14.75 -4.43
CA GLY A 120 13.31 -14.29 -4.11
C GLY A 120 13.43 -13.55 -2.78
N MET A 121 12.54 -13.84 -1.81
CA MET A 121 12.42 -13.11 -0.54
C MET A 121 12.95 -13.88 0.68
N GLU A 122 13.74 -14.93 0.49
CA GLU A 122 14.24 -15.77 1.60
C GLU A 122 15.02 -14.94 2.65
N ASN A 123 15.71 -13.90 2.20
CA ASN A 123 16.42 -12.93 3.06
C ASN A 123 15.47 -12.07 3.94
N ARG A 124 14.15 -12.21 3.81
CA ARG A 124 13.16 -11.53 4.65
C ARG A 124 12.64 -12.40 5.80
N LYS A 125 13.05 -13.64 5.86
CA LYS A 125 12.85 -14.52 7.01
C LYS A 125 13.92 -14.16 8.05
N LEU A 126 13.57 -13.42 9.10
CA LEU A 126 14.54 -12.81 10.00
C LEU A 126 14.52 -13.39 11.44
N LEU A 127 13.42 -14.07 11.85
CA LEU A 127 13.30 -14.58 13.22
C LEU A 127 14.36 -15.64 13.57
N HIS A 128 14.78 -16.47 12.61
CA HIS A 128 15.83 -17.49 12.84
C HIS A 128 17.24 -16.88 13.04
N LEU A 129 17.41 -15.58 12.75
CA LEU A 129 18.66 -14.84 12.99
C LEU A 129 18.69 -14.19 14.37
N VAL A 130 17.66 -14.40 15.18
CA VAL A 130 17.59 -13.90 16.57
C VAL A 130 18.17 -14.93 17.51
N ASP A 131 19.15 -14.52 18.27
CA ASP A 131 19.58 -15.23 19.48
C ASP A 131 18.71 -14.75 20.64
N PHE A 132 17.69 -15.55 20.97
CA PHE A 132 16.68 -15.20 21.98
C PHE A 132 17.25 -15.22 23.41
N GLU A 133 18.29 -15.99 23.67
CA GLU A 133 18.94 -16.04 25.00
C GLU A 133 19.78 -14.77 25.25
N ARG A 134 20.52 -14.34 24.22
CA ARG A 134 21.38 -13.15 24.31
C ARG A 134 20.65 -11.85 23.97
N GLY A 135 19.46 -11.93 23.41
CA GLY A 135 18.68 -10.76 22.99
C GLY A 135 19.33 -9.98 21.86
N VAL A 136 19.97 -10.67 20.91
CA VAL A 136 20.65 -10.05 19.77
C VAL A 136 20.13 -10.59 18.45
N PHE A 137 20.12 -9.73 17.45
CA PHE A 137 19.86 -10.07 16.05
C PHE A 137 21.19 -10.17 15.31
N VAL A 138 21.50 -11.34 14.74
CA VAL A 138 22.75 -11.59 14.01
C VAL A 138 22.51 -11.48 12.52
N TYR A 139 22.97 -10.40 11.91
CA TYR A 139 22.74 -10.13 10.50
C TYR A 139 24.06 -9.78 9.79
N GLU A 140 24.36 -10.48 8.70
CA GLU A 140 25.60 -10.31 7.91
C GLU A 140 26.87 -10.34 8.77
N GLY A 141 26.90 -11.25 9.76
CA GLY A 141 28.04 -11.44 10.67
C GLY A 141 28.21 -10.34 11.73
N LYS A 142 27.23 -9.45 11.88
CA LYS A 142 27.19 -8.42 12.93
C LYS A 142 26.07 -8.70 13.91
N GLU A 143 26.30 -8.33 15.17
CA GLU A 143 25.31 -8.43 16.24
C GLU A 143 24.65 -7.07 16.49
N TYR A 144 23.34 -7.07 16.57
CA TYR A 144 22.53 -5.88 16.85
C TYR A 144 21.65 -6.16 18.07
N PRO A 145 21.82 -5.42 19.18
CA PRO A 145 20.94 -5.56 20.33
C PRO A 145 19.48 -5.33 19.96
N LEU A 146 18.61 -6.21 20.44
CA LEU A 146 17.17 -6.05 20.26
C LEU A 146 16.62 -5.02 21.26
N ARG A 147 15.64 -4.26 20.82
CA ARG A 147 14.89 -3.31 21.64
C ARG A 147 13.82 -3.98 22.50
N ASP A 148 13.43 -5.18 22.12
CA ASP A 148 12.46 -6.02 22.80
C ASP A 148 12.90 -7.48 22.60
N VAL A 149 13.01 -8.21 23.68
CA VAL A 149 13.54 -9.59 23.73
C VAL A 149 12.48 -10.60 24.16
N ASN A 150 11.26 -10.14 24.42
CA ASN A 150 10.19 -11.00 24.90
C ASN A 150 9.35 -11.54 23.72
N PHE A 151 9.60 -12.80 23.36
CA PHE A 151 8.92 -13.52 22.29
C PHE A 151 8.27 -14.82 22.81
N PRO A 152 7.25 -14.74 23.68
CA PRO A 152 6.73 -15.91 24.39
C PRO A 152 6.11 -16.97 23.48
N THR A 153 5.70 -16.62 22.27
CA THR A 153 5.09 -17.54 21.30
C THR A 153 6.07 -18.03 20.22
N VAL A 154 7.33 -17.62 20.28
CA VAL A 154 8.34 -18.04 19.30
C VAL A 154 9.17 -19.18 19.87
N ASP A 155 9.10 -20.34 19.23
CA ASP A 155 9.99 -21.47 19.52
C ASP A 155 11.32 -21.25 18.77
N PRO A 156 12.46 -21.11 19.47
CA PRO A 156 13.76 -20.93 18.80
C PRO A 156 14.14 -22.06 17.84
N ALA A 157 13.63 -23.29 18.04
CA ALA A 157 13.88 -24.44 17.17
C ALA A 157 13.06 -24.38 15.88
N ASP A 158 11.87 -23.70 15.91
CA ASP A 158 11.00 -23.52 14.75
C ASP A 158 10.31 -22.14 14.83
N PRO A 159 11.07 -21.05 14.59
CA PRO A 159 10.62 -19.70 14.92
C PRO A 159 9.46 -19.17 14.05
N TYR A 160 9.13 -19.88 13.00
CA TYR A 160 8.04 -19.50 12.08
C TYR A 160 6.75 -20.29 12.30
N ARG A 161 6.76 -21.32 13.12
CA ARG A 161 5.56 -22.07 13.42
C ARG A 161 4.62 -21.24 14.30
N LEU A 162 3.37 -21.13 13.85
CA LEU A 162 2.30 -20.57 14.69
C LEU A 162 2.02 -21.54 15.86
N SER A 163 1.82 -20.99 17.07
CA SER A 163 1.30 -21.79 18.19
C SER A 163 -0.14 -22.21 17.91
N ASP A 164 -0.69 -23.12 18.72
CA ASP A 164 -2.08 -23.56 18.56
C ASP A 164 -3.05 -22.42 18.84
N GLU A 165 -2.71 -21.57 19.82
CA GLU A 165 -3.47 -20.38 20.18
C GLU A 165 -3.42 -19.32 19.06
N GLU A 166 -2.25 -19.11 18.43
CA GLU A 166 -2.10 -18.20 17.31
C GLU A 166 -2.89 -18.69 16.09
N ARG A 167 -2.93 -19.99 15.82
CA ARG A 167 -3.76 -20.57 14.73
C ARG A 167 -5.25 -20.37 14.97
N GLU A 168 -5.71 -20.67 16.19
CA GLU A 168 -7.12 -20.47 16.55
C GLU A 168 -7.51 -19.00 16.47
N LEU A 169 -6.64 -18.10 16.94
CA LEU A 169 -6.82 -16.67 16.83
C LEU A 169 -6.98 -16.23 15.37
N MET A 170 -6.03 -16.63 14.51
CA MET A 170 -6.07 -16.27 13.09
C MET A 170 -7.29 -16.84 12.38
N HIS A 171 -7.70 -18.06 12.70
CA HIS A 171 -8.94 -18.63 12.18
C HIS A 171 -10.18 -17.80 12.50
N ARG A 172 -10.29 -17.29 13.74
CA ARG A 172 -11.42 -16.42 14.16
C ARG A 172 -11.37 -15.06 13.46
N ILE A 173 -10.19 -14.47 13.35
CA ILE A 173 -10.00 -13.19 12.66
C ILE A 173 -10.32 -13.34 11.17
N HIS A 174 -9.77 -14.36 10.53
CA HIS A 174 -10.06 -14.71 9.14
C HIS A 174 -11.57 -14.81 8.88
N SER A 175 -12.26 -15.59 9.71
CA SER A 175 -13.72 -15.73 9.60
C SER A 175 -14.44 -14.37 9.72
N SER A 176 -13.95 -13.47 10.58
CA SER A 176 -14.54 -12.15 10.73
C SER A 176 -14.37 -11.30 9.47
N PHE A 177 -13.18 -11.34 8.83
CA PHE A 177 -12.93 -10.68 7.54
C PHE A 177 -13.81 -11.23 6.43
N MET A 178 -13.89 -12.56 6.30
CA MET A 178 -14.68 -13.22 5.26
C MET A 178 -16.18 -12.97 5.38
N ASN A 179 -16.69 -12.73 6.58
CA ASN A 179 -18.10 -12.49 6.83
C ASN A 179 -18.52 -11.02 6.82
N SER A 180 -17.61 -10.08 6.59
CA SER A 180 -17.92 -8.64 6.54
C SER A 180 -18.63 -8.26 5.23
N GLU A 181 -19.94 -8.09 5.27
CA GLU A 181 -20.73 -7.72 4.08
C GLU A 181 -20.37 -6.32 3.54
N LYS A 182 -20.05 -5.39 4.43
CA LYS A 182 -19.62 -4.04 4.01
C LYS A 182 -18.27 -4.09 3.28
N MET A 183 -17.35 -4.95 3.74
CA MET A 183 -16.08 -5.16 3.05
C MET A 183 -16.30 -5.78 1.68
N LYS A 184 -17.15 -6.79 1.56
CA LYS A 184 -17.51 -7.39 0.28
C LYS A 184 -18.11 -6.35 -0.68
N LYS A 185 -19.00 -5.47 -0.21
CA LYS A 185 -19.55 -4.36 -1.02
C LYS A 185 -18.43 -3.46 -1.53
N HIS A 186 -17.52 -3.04 -0.68
CA HIS A 186 -16.42 -2.15 -1.06
C HIS A 186 -15.41 -2.84 -2.01
N MET A 187 -15.12 -4.13 -1.79
CA MET A 187 -14.26 -4.89 -2.71
C MET A 187 -14.88 -5.03 -4.10
N ARG A 188 -16.18 -5.36 -4.20
CA ARG A 188 -16.87 -5.36 -5.49
C ARG A 188 -16.77 -4.03 -6.21
N CYS A 189 -16.90 -2.92 -5.49
CA CYS A 189 -16.73 -1.58 -6.03
C CYS A 189 -15.30 -1.36 -6.56
N LEU A 190 -14.26 -1.70 -5.77
CA LEU A 190 -12.86 -1.63 -6.18
C LEU A 190 -12.58 -2.48 -7.43
N PHE A 191 -13.13 -3.68 -7.51
CA PHE A 191 -12.94 -4.57 -8.66
C PHE A 191 -13.71 -4.11 -9.90
N THR A 192 -14.90 -3.51 -9.71
CA THR A 192 -15.72 -3.04 -10.82
C THR A 192 -15.13 -1.79 -11.47
N TYR A 193 -14.70 -0.85 -10.66
CA TYR A 193 -14.26 0.49 -11.11
C TYR A 193 -12.75 0.70 -10.99
N GLY A 194 -11.98 -0.33 -10.68
CA GLY A 194 -10.55 -0.20 -10.48
C GLY A 194 -9.71 -1.12 -11.35
N GLY A 195 -8.41 -0.80 -11.37
CA GLY A 195 -7.39 -1.58 -12.06
C GLY A 195 -5.98 -1.11 -11.74
N MET A 196 -4.99 -1.82 -12.28
CA MET A 196 -3.58 -1.47 -12.09
C MET A 196 -3.14 -0.25 -12.89
N TYR A 197 -3.84 0.08 -13.96
CA TYR A 197 -3.60 1.28 -14.76
C TYR A 197 -4.83 1.67 -15.59
N LEU A 198 -4.86 2.92 -16.01
CA LEU A 198 -5.86 3.45 -16.93
C LEU A 198 -5.17 4.30 -18.01
N VAL A 199 -5.62 4.18 -19.27
CA VAL A 199 -5.29 5.12 -20.33
C VAL A 199 -6.56 5.90 -20.66
N CYS A 200 -6.49 7.21 -20.47
CA CYS A 200 -7.62 8.10 -20.70
C CYS A 200 -7.15 9.45 -21.25
N ASN A 201 -7.70 9.90 -22.39
CA ASN A 201 -7.40 11.19 -23.00
C ASN A 201 -5.88 11.45 -23.17
N SER A 202 -5.16 10.48 -23.72
CA SER A 202 -3.70 10.49 -23.90
C SER A 202 -2.89 10.53 -22.59
N ASN A 203 -3.55 10.35 -21.44
CA ASN A 203 -2.88 10.23 -20.16
C ASN A 203 -2.83 8.77 -19.72
N LEU A 204 -1.70 8.37 -19.15
CA LEU A 204 -1.49 7.08 -18.52
C LEU A 204 -1.49 7.25 -16.99
N LEU A 205 -2.43 6.61 -16.33
CA LEU A 205 -2.59 6.65 -14.87
C LEU A 205 -2.21 5.30 -14.27
N TYR A 206 -1.37 5.29 -13.23
CA TYR A 206 -1.09 4.14 -12.38
C TYR A 206 -0.58 4.60 -11.02
N HIS A 207 -0.66 3.72 -10.00
CA HIS A 207 -0.38 4.14 -8.62
C HIS A 207 1.09 4.47 -8.37
N ALA A 208 2.03 3.53 -8.59
CA ALA A 208 3.39 3.66 -8.10
C ALA A 208 4.45 3.64 -9.20
N SER A 209 4.71 2.49 -9.82
CA SER A 209 5.83 2.34 -10.76
C SER A 209 5.52 1.41 -11.93
N VAL A 210 6.36 1.53 -12.95
CA VAL A 210 6.60 0.51 -13.95
C VAL A 210 8.06 0.09 -13.77
N PRO A 211 8.36 -1.11 -13.25
CA PRO A 211 9.73 -1.52 -12.91
C PRO A 211 10.70 -1.40 -14.06
N LEU A 212 11.83 -0.74 -13.82
CA LEU A 212 12.90 -0.48 -14.79
C LEU A 212 14.25 -1.02 -14.31
N ASN A 213 15.12 -1.38 -15.26
CA ASN A 213 16.54 -1.60 -15.04
C ASN A 213 17.28 -0.25 -14.95
N ALA A 214 18.56 -0.29 -14.53
CA ALA A 214 19.39 0.90 -14.39
C ALA A 214 19.62 1.67 -15.71
N ASP A 215 19.57 0.97 -16.84
CA ASP A 215 19.68 1.55 -18.18
C ASP A 215 18.37 2.10 -18.75
N GLY A 216 17.28 2.04 -17.94
CA GLY A 216 15.95 2.49 -18.32
C GLY A 216 15.16 1.51 -19.19
N SER A 217 15.68 0.32 -19.49
CA SER A 217 14.89 -0.75 -20.09
C SER A 217 13.85 -1.29 -19.11
N PHE A 218 12.76 -1.89 -19.62
CA PHE A 218 11.76 -2.50 -18.76
C PHE A 218 12.34 -3.72 -18.04
N LYS A 219 12.14 -3.78 -16.74
CA LYS A 219 12.54 -4.95 -15.94
C LYS A 219 11.60 -6.12 -16.24
N HIS A 220 12.18 -7.27 -16.57
CA HIS A 220 11.45 -8.51 -16.76
C HIS A 220 11.21 -9.16 -15.40
N VAL A 221 9.95 -9.35 -15.05
CA VAL A 221 9.52 -10.00 -13.81
C VAL A 221 8.96 -11.38 -14.15
N ARG A 222 9.51 -12.40 -13.50
CA ARG A 222 9.07 -13.78 -13.72
C ARG A 222 7.83 -14.07 -12.86
N ILE A 223 6.75 -14.52 -13.51
CA ILE A 223 5.52 -14.98 -12.85
C ILE A 223 5.20 -16.38 -13.40
N GLY A 224 5.36 -17.39 -12.56
CA GLY A 224 5.31 -18.79 -12.98
C GLY A 224 6.41 -19.12 -13.99
N GLN A 225 6.04 -19.61 -15.17
CA GLN A 225 6.97 -20.00 -16.24
C GLN A 225 7.24 -18.87 -17.26
N LYS A 226 6.64 -17.69 -17.11
CA LYS A 226 6.71 -16.61 -18.08
C LYS A 226 7.28 -15.33 -17.49
N GLU A 227 7.87 -14.51 -18.33
CA GLU A 227 8.34 -13.19 -18.00
C GLU A 227 7.35 -12.14 -18.50
N TYR A 228 7.15 -11.12 -17.65
CA TYR A 228 6.25 -10.01 -17.92
C TYR A 228 6.97 -8.69 -17.63
N TRP A 229 6.68 -7.68 -18.40
CA TRP A 229 7.22 -6.32 -18.24
C TRP A 229 6.21 -5.27 -18.70
N GLY A 230 6.41 -4.02 -18.33
CA GLY A 230 5.61 -2.89 -18.78
C GLY A 230 4.12 -3.13 -18.64
N ARG A 231 3.37 -2.88 -19.70
CA ARG A 231 1.91 -3.08 -19.75
C ARG A 231 1.49 -4.53 -19.49
N LYS A 232 2.26 -5.49 -19.98
CA LYS A 232 1.95 -6.93 -19.77
C LYS A 232 2.06 -7.32 -18.30
N LEU A 233 3.04 -6.75 -17.57
CA LEU A 233 3.19 -6.99 -16.15
C LEU A 233 1.98 -6.45 -15.37
N LEU A 234 1.58 -5.20 -15.61
CA LEU A 234 0.43 -4.61 -14.92
C LEU A 234 -0.87 -5.37 -15.23
N LYS A 235 -1.08 -5.80 -16.47
CA LYS A 235 -2.23 -6.65 -16.84
C LYS A 235 -2.21 -8.00 -16.14
N LYS A 236 -1.05 -8.66 -16.06
CA LYS A 236 -0.95 -9.96 -15.38
C LYS A 236 -1.18 -9.82 -13.88
N THR A 237 -0.67 -8.75 -13.27
CA THR A 237 -0.91 -8.40 -11.87
C THR A 237 -2.39 -8.16 -11.60
N ASP A 238 -3.07 -7.35 -12.42
CA ASP A 238 -4.52 -7.11 -12.32
C ASP A 238 -5.31 -8.44 -12.37
N GLN A 239 -4.97 -9.31 -13.32
CA GLN A 239 -5.59 -10.64 -13.43
C GLN A 239 -5.39 -11.46 -12.15
N LEU A 240 -4.17 -11.52 -11.61
CA LEU A 240 -3.89 -12.31 -10.41
C LEU A 240 -4.63 -11.78 -9.17
N ILE A 241 -4.72 -10.46 -9.02
CA ILE A 241 -5.48 -9.85 -7.93
C ILE A 241 -6.96 -10.23 -8.03
N ARG A 242 -7.53 -10.27 -9.24
CA ARG A 242 -8.92 -10.74 -9.47
C ARG A 242 -9.06 -12.23 -9.20
N THR A 243 -8.15 -13.06 -9.68
CA THR A 243 -8.12 -14.51 -9.40
C THR A 243 -8.11 -14.77 -7.89
N ALA A 244 -7.32 -14.04 -7.11
CA ALA A 244 -7.28 -14.19 -5.65
C ALA A 244 -8.64 -13.97 -4.97
N TYR A 245 -9.50 -13.12 -5.52
CA TYR A 245 -10.80 -12.81 -4.92
C TYR A 245 -11.96 -13.62 -5.50
N PHE A 246 -11.99 -13.83 -6.82
CA PHE A 246 -13.17 -14.39 -7.51
C PHE A 246 -13.13 -15.88 -7.78
N ASP A 247 -11.93 -16.48 -7.83
CA ASP A 247 -11.80 -17.91 -8.13
C ASP A 247 -12.24 -18.78 -6.93
N GLU A 248 -12.56 -20.03 -7.21
CA GLU A 248 -12.96 -21.00 -6.19
C GLU A 248 -11.78 -21.37 -5.27
N ASP A 249 -12.07 -21.60 -4.00
CA ASP A 249 -11.08 -21.99 -3.01
C ASP A 249 -10.51 -23.40 -3.30
N GLY A 250 -9.22 -23.58 -2.97
CA GLY A 250 -8.53 -24.87 -3.05
C GLY A 250 -7.83 -25.15 -4.38
N SER A 251 -7.87 -24.24 -5.35
CA SER A 251 -7.02 -24.36 -6.54
C SER A 251 -5.60 -23.85 -6.31
N ASP A 252 -4.62 -24.45 -6.97
CA ASP A 252 -3.21 -24.00 -6.92
C ASP A 252 -3.08 -22.58 -7.51
N GLU A 253 -3.88 -22.26 -8.52
CA GLU A 253 -3.92 -20.94 -9.15
C GLU A 253 -4.40 -19.87 -8.17
N LYS A 254 -5.46 -20.13 -7.41
CA LYS A 254 -5.93 -19.21 -6.38
C LYS A 254 -4.93 -19.07 -5.25
N GLN A 255 -4.34 -20.16 -4.78
CA GLN A 255 -3.31 -20.08 -3.73
C GLN A 255 -2.11 -19.28 -4.21
N PHE A 256 -1.66 -19.46 -5.46
CA PHE A 256 -0.61 -18.62 -6.03
C PHE A 256 -1.03 -17.15 -6.10
N ALA A 257 -2.25 -16.87 -6.53
CA ALA A 257 -2.77 -15.52 -6.64
C ALA A 257 -2.87 -14.82 -5.26
N LEU A 258 -3.31 -15.54 -4.21
CA LEU A 258 -3.32 -15.04 -2.84
C LEU A 258 -1.91 -14.68 -2.35
N ASP A 259 -0.92 -15.55 -2.59
CA ASP A 259 0.46 -15.31 -2.22
C ASP A 259 1.05 -14.12 -3.02
N TYR A 260 0.68 -13.99 -4.29
CA TYR A 260 1.12 -12.89 -5.14
C TYR A 260 0.51 -11.53 -4.73
N VAL A 261 -0.72 -11.50 -4.23
CA VAL A 261 -1.33 -10.28 -3.68
C VAL A 261 -0.53 -9.78 -2.47
N TRP A 262 -0.09 -10.68 -1.59
CA TRP A 262 0.84 -10.33 -0.51
C TRP A 262 2.19 -9.83 -1.05
N TYR A 263 2.74 -10.50 -2.07
CA TYR A 263 3.97 -10.04 -2.74
C TYR A 263 3.83 -8.61 -3.28
N MET A 264 2.67 -8.24 -3.81
CA MET A 264 2.41 -6.87 -4.29
C MET A 264 2.51 -5.81 -3.18
N TRP A 265 2.31 -6.20 -1.93
CA TRP A 265 2.48 -5.31 -0.78
C TRP A 265 3.94 -5.01 -0.46
N CYS A 266 4.86 -5.98 -0.55
CA CYS A 266 6.22 -5.90 -0.02
C CYS A 266 7.31 -6.48 -0.92
N GLY A 267 6.96 -7.05 -2.08
CA GLY A 267 7.90 -7.69 -2.99
C GLY A 267 8.79 -6.69 -3.74
N PRO A 268 10.06 -7.02 -3.97
CA PRO A 268 11.05 -6.09 -4.51
C PRO A 268 10.75 -5.60 -5.93
N ASP A 269 10.10 -6.42 -6.76
CA ASP A 269 9.78 -6.10 -8.15
C ASP A 269 8.27 -5.82 -8.36
N ALA A 270 7.54 -5.67 -7.26
CA ALA A 270 6.11 -5.39 -7.31
C ALA A 270 5.84 -3.97 -7.81
N PRO A 271 5.04 -3.79 -8.89
CA PRO A 271 4.73 -2.46 -9.44
C PRO A 271 4.09 -1.49 -8.43
N SER A 272 3.44 -2.01 -7.40
CA SER A 272 2.81 -1.22 -6.35
C SER A 272 3.75 -0.82 -5.21
N PHE A 273 4.96 -1.42 -5.12
CA PHE A 273 5.91 -1.18 -4.05
C PHE A 273 7.28 -0.71 -4.55
N ASP A 274 7.92 -1.49 -5.44
CA ASP A 274 9.18 -1.20 -6.15
C ASP A 274 10.29 -0.65 -5.23
N LYS A 275 10.60 -1.43 -4.20
CA LYS A 275 11.74 -1.23 -3.29
C LYS A 275 12.39 -2.58 -2.99
N ASP A 276 13.67 -2.56 -2.62
CA ASP A 276 14.46 -3.76 -2.32
C ASP A 276 13.88 -4.62 -1.19
N LYS A 277 13.24 -4.01 -0.20
CA LYS A 277 12.63 -4.69 0.95
C LYS A 277 11.61 -3.81 1.66
N MET A 278 10.77 -4.43 2.46
CA MET A 278 9.99 -3.76 3.50
C MET A 278 10.61 -4.08 4.87
N ALA A 279 11.19 -3.09 5.52
CA ALA A 279 11.96 -3.24 6.76
C ALA A 279 11.04 -3.27 8.01
N THR A 280 10.10 -4.23 8.08
CA THR A 280 9.15 -4.33 9.20
C THR A 280 9.85 -4.78 10.49
N PHE A 281 10.52 -5.93 10.49
CA PHE A 281 11.23 -6.46 11.65
C PHE A 281 12.27 -5.46 12.18
N GLU A 282 13.10 -4.95 11.29
CA GLU A 282 14.21 -4.06 11.64
C GLU A 282 13.69 -2.77 12.30
N ARG A 283 12.59 -2.21 11.80
CA ARG A 283 12.01 -0.96 12.34
C ARG A 283 11.44 -1.11 13.74
N TYR A 284 10.94 -2.29 14.08
CA TYR A 284 10.43 -2.55 15.43
C TYR A 284 11.56 -2.95 16.37
N PHE A 285 12.31 -3.98 16.02
CA PHE A 285 13.17 -4.67 16.97
C PHE A 285 14.62 -4.19 17.01
N VAL A 286 15.12 -3.52 15.96
CA VAL A 286 16.52 -3.08 15.88
C VAL A 286 16.62 -1.58 16.00
N ALA A 287 17.53 -1.10 16.87
CA ALA A 287 17.74 0.35 17.06
C ALA A 287 18.56 0.99 15.94
N ASP A 288 19.42 0.22 15.28
CA ASP A 288 20.30 0.72 14.21
C ASP A 288 19.48 1.06 12.95
N LYS A 289 19.38 2.37 12.68
CA LYS A 289 18.61 2.90 11.53
C LYS A 289 19.21 2.56 10.17
N THR A 290 20.45 2.08 10.10
CA THR A 290 21.04 1.66 8.82
C THR A 290 20.29 0.47 8.24
N LEU A 291 19.81 -0.45 9.09
CA LEU A 291 19.00 -1.59 8.69
C LEU A 291 17.56 -1.21 8.27
N HIS A 292 17.09 -0.03 8.68
CA HIS A 292 15.75 0.47 8.31
C HIS A 292 15.68 1.03 6.89
N LYS A 293 16.84 1.17 6.22
CA LYS A 293 16.89 1.76 4.88
C LYS A 293 16.26 0.81 3.87
N GLU A 294 15.39 1.37 3.05
CA GLU A 294 14.74 0.74 1.90
C GLU A 294 15.20 1.47 0.63
N THR A 295 15.72 0.73 -0.33
CA THR A 295 16.21 1.29 -1.60
C THR A 295 15.11 1.21 -2.65
N LYS A 296 14.75 2.33 -3.24
CA LYS A 296 13.75 2.40 -4.31
C LYS A 296 14.29 1.80 -5.61
N GLY A 297 13.39 1.21 -6.41
CA GLY A 297 13.69 0.77 -7.77
C GLY A 297 14.14 1.91 -8.68
N HIS A 298 14.77 1.54 -9.78
CA HIS A 298 15.36 2.50 -10.72
C HIS A 298 14.34 3.44 -11.36
N TYR A 299 13.08 3.01 -11.48
CA TYR A 299 11.99 3.85 -11.94
C TYR A 299 11.95 5.23 -11.25
N TYR A 300 12.13 5.27 -9.92
CA TYR A 300 12.02 6.52 -9.16
C TYR A 300 13.12 7.56 -9.45
N ALA A 301 14.27 7.11 -9.94
CA ALA A 301 15.32 8.02 -10.42
C ALA A 301 15.06 8.42 -11.88
N LEU A 302 14.79 7.44 -12.73
CA LEU A 302 14.69 7.60 -14.18
C LEU A 302 13.39 8.29 -14.63
N ARG A 303 12.33 8.24 -13.86
CA ARG A 303 11.05 8.91 -14.16
C ARG A 303 11.12 10.43 -14.31
N ASN A 304 12.26 11.04 -13.94
CA ASN A 304 12.48 12.48 -14.13
C ASN A 304 12.99 12.83 -15.54
N GLU A 305 13.27 11.83 -16.36
CA GLU A 305 13.76 11.96 -17.73
C GLU A 305 12.57 11.87 -18.70
N ALA A 306 12.39 12.86 -19.58
CA ALA A 306 11.28 12.92 -20.52
C ALA A 306 11.27 11.72 -21.48
N GLU A 307 12.45 11.31 -21.97
CA GLU A 307 12.61 10.17 -22.87
C GLU A 307 12.17 8.84 -22.22
N VAL A 308 12.39 8.67 -20.93
CA VAL A 308 11.92 7.49 -20.17
C VAL A 308 10.42 7.51 -20.06
N CYS A 309 9.83 8.67 -19.78
CA CYS A 309 8.38 8.84 -19.72
C CYS A 309 7.75 8.54 -21.09
N ASP A 310 8.33 9.03 -22.18
CA ASP A 310 7.84 8.77 -23.53
C ASP A 310 7.89 7.27 -23.89
N ARG A 311 8.95 6.55 -23.53
CA ARG A 311 9.02 5.08 -23.71
C ARG A 311 7.93 4.34 -22.90
N ILE A 312 7.67 4.78 -21.69
CA ILE A 312 6.59 4.21 -20.88
C ILE A 312 5.24 4.46 -21.54
N LEU A 313 4.97 5.68 -22.01
CA LEU A 313 3.73 6.00 -22.71
C LEU A 313 3.53 5.11 -23.94
N GLU A 314 4.57 4.95 -24.78
CA GLU A 314 4.57 4.07 -25.98
C GLU A 314 4.26 2.61 -25.62
N GLU A 315 4.87 2.06 -24.56
CA GLU A 315 4.63 0.68 -24.09
C GLU A 315 3.13 0.48 -23.72
N PHE A 316 2.48 1.52 -23.22
CA PHE A 316 1.06 1.47 -22.90
C PHE A 316 0.15 1.84 -24.06
N GLY A 317 0.71 2.12 -25.24
CA GLY A 317 -0.03 2.46 -26.46
C GLY A 317 -0.49 3.91 -26.53
N VAL A 318 0.12 4.78 -25.73
CA VAL A 318 -0.09 6.23 -25.78
C VAL A 318 1.01 6.84 -26.64
N LYS A 319 0.62 7.56 -27.71
CA LYS A 319 1.58 8.28 -28.55
C LYS A 319 2.16 9.46 -27.76
N PRO A 320 3.49 9.53 -27.57
CA PRO A 320 4.12 10.68 -26.92
C PRO A 320 3.81 11.98 -27.67
N GLY A 321 3.58 13.03 -26.93
CA GLY A 321 3.26 14.34 -27.48
C GLY A 321 3.17 15.41 -26.40
N PRO A 322 2.88 16.67 -26.75
CA PRO A 322 2.78 17.76 -25.78
C PRO A 322 1.59 17.59 -24.82
N HIS A 323 0.58 16.78 -25.19
CA HIS A 323 -0.67 16.55 -24.44
C HIS A 323 -0.74 15.13 -23.85
N SER A 324 0.39 14.42 -23.78
CA SER A 324 0.44 13.08 -23.21
C SER A 324 1.25 13.08 -21.92
N HIS A 325 0.64 12.59 -20.83
CA HIS A 325 1.24 12.63 -19.52
C HIS A 325 1.13 11.28 -18.80
N ILE A 326 2.08 11.01 -17.93
CA ILE A 326 1.97 10.00 -16.89
C ILE A 326 1.48 10.68 -15.63
N ILE A 327 0.48 10.09 -14.98
CA ILE A 327 -0.09 10.58 -13.71
C ILE A 327 0.05 9.46 -12.69
N ASN A 328 0.81 9.70 -11.62
CA ASN A 328 1.02 8.71 -10.57
C ASN A 328 1.07 9.30 -9.15
N GLY A 329 1.23 8.42 -8.15
CA GLY A 329 1.27 8.74 -6.73
C GLY A 329 2.30 7.95 -5.96
N HIS A 330 1.89 7.28 -4.86
CA HIS A 330 2.64 6.38 -3.98
C HIS A 330 3.75 7.06 -3.16
N VAL A 331 4.53 7.94 -3.74
CA VAL A 331 5.59 8.69 -3.03
C VAL A 331 5.17 10.14 -2.94
N PRO A 332 4.69 10.57 -1.76
CA PRO A 332 4.20 11.94 -1.59
C PRO A 332 5.25 12.99 -1.92
N VAL A 333 4.81 14.05 -2.60
CA VAL A 333 5.65 15.21 -2.94
C VAL A 333 5.94 16.00 -1.67
N LYS A 334 7.22 16.16 -1.33
CA LYS A 334 7.67 16.90 -0.15
C LYS A 334 7.83 18.38 -0.47
N THR A 335 6.73 19.13 -0.56
CA THR A 335 6.75 20.56 -0.91
C THR A 335 7.54 21.40 0.08
N ILE A 336 7.55 21.04 1.37
CA ILE A 336 8.40 21.65 2.41
C ILE A 336 9.89 21.60 2.02
N LYS A 337 10.31 20.56 1.27
CA LYS A 337 11.69 20.40 0.79
C LYS A 337 11.91 20.97 -0.61
N GLY A 338 10.93 21.70 -1.15
CA GLY A 338 11.00 22.29 -2.49
C GLY A 338 10.78 21.27 -3.62
N GLU A 339 10.30 20.07 -3.33
CA GLU A 339 9.98 19.09 -4.36
C GLU A 339 8.74 19.55 -5.16
N LYS A 340 8.81 19.40 -6.50
CA LYS A 340 7.72 19.81 -7.40
C LYS A 340 6.92 18.58 -7.87
N PRO A 341 5.58 18.69 -7.99
CA PRO A 341 4.74 17.62 -8.49
C PRO A 341 4.86 17.39 -10.01
N ILE A 342 5.27 18.41 -10.76
CA ILE A 342 5.46 18.37 -12.21
C ILE A 342 6.93 18.01 -12.47
N LYS A 343 7.19 16.91 -13.19
CA LYS A 343 8.51 16.34 -13.46
C LYS A 343 8.67 16.04 -14.95
N ALA A 344 9.90 15.73 -15.39
CA ALA A 344 10.20 15.33 -16.76
C ALA A 344 9.61 16.30 -17.80
N ASP A 345 9.85 17.61 -17.61
CA ASP A 345 9.36 18.67 -18.51
C ASP A 345 7.85 18.64 -18.74
N GLY A 346 7.09 18.25 -17.72
CA GLY A 346 5.63 18.15 -17.78
C GLY A 346 5.12 16.76 -18.17
N LYS A 347 5.96 15.82 -18.55
CA LYS A 347 5.55 14.45 -18.93
C LYS A 347 5.04 13.62 -17.75
N LEU A 348 5.49 13.91 -16.53
CA LEU A 348 5.08 13.20 -15.34
C LEU A 348 4.46 14.17 -14.31
N LEU A 349 3.26 13.83 -13.85
CA LEU A 349 2.52 14.52 -12.81
C LEU A 349 2.38 13.59 -11.60
N VAL A 350 3.04 13.94 -10.49
CA VAL A 350 2.92 13.20 -9.23
C VAL A 350 1.85 13.89 -8.39
N ILE A 351 0.67 13.29 -8.30
CA ILE A 351 -0.49 13.89 -7.62
C ILE A 351 -0.67 13.41 -6.18
N ASP A 352 0.35 12.77 -5.60
CA ASP A 352 0.34 12.36 -4.20
C ASP A 352 0.91 13.46 -3.29
N GLY A 353 0.05 14.11 -2.54
CA GLY A 353 0.40 15.09 -1.53
C GLY A 353 0.18 14.59 -0.10
N GLY A 354 -0.24 13.33 0.06
CA GLY A 354 -0.55 12.73 1.35
C GLY A 354 -1.84 13.30 1.96
N PHE A 355 -3.01 12.92 1.44
CA PHE A 355 -4.31 13.26 2.05
C PHE A 355 -4.43 12.77 3.50
N SER A 356 -3.71 11.71 3.87
CA SER A 356 -3.65 11.26 5.26
C SER A 356 -2.98 12.31 6.14
N LYS A 357 -3.62 12.68 7.25
CA LYS A 357 -3.05 13.58 8.28
C LYS A 357 -1.64 13.16 8.70
N ALA A 358 -1.33 11.86 8.66
CA ALA A 358 -0.03 11.30 9.01
C ALA A 358 1.12 11.81 8.13
N TYR A 359 0.86 12.17 6.88
CA TYR A 359 1.86 12.65 5.93
C TYR A 359 1.95 14.17 5.85
N GLN A 360 0.89 14.90 6.22
CA GLN A 360 0.82 16.36 6.10
C GLN A 360 2.02 17.10 6.77
N PRO A 361 2.52 16.70 7.96
CA PRO A 361 3.72 17.33 8.54
C PRO A 361 5.00 17.13 7.70
N GLU A 362 5.06 16.07 6.91
CA GLU A 362 6.23 15.79 6.04
C GLU A 362 6.10 16.43 4.66
N THR A 363 4.87 16.53 4.14
CA THR A 363 4.59 17.06 2.79
C THR A 363 4.35 18.56 2.80
N GLY A 364 3.72 19.07 3.84
CA GLY A 364 3.31 20.48 3.98
C GLY A 364 2.00 20.83 3.29
N ILE A 365 1.33 19.83 2.71
CA ILE A 365 0.06 20.00 1.98
C ILE A 365 -0.91 18.89 2.34
N ALA A 366 -2.19 19.07 2.00
CA ALA A 366 -3.24 18.07 2.19
C ALA A 366 -3.51 17.21 0.95
N GLY A 367 -2.85 17.47 -0.17
CA GLY A 367 -3.00 16.67 -1.39
C GLY A 367 -3.12 17.50 -2.65
N TYR A 368 -3.31 16.81 -3.77
CA TYR A 368 -3.51 17.40 -5.09
C TYR A 368 -4.81 16.94 -5.72
N THR A 369 -5.43 17.84 -6.50
CA THR A 369 -6.47 17.50 -7.47
C THR A 369 -5.99 17.92 -8.85
N LEU A 370 -5.93 17.00 -9.80
CA LEU A 370 -5.67 17.30 -11.20
C LEU A 370 -7.00 17.49 -11.92
N VAL A 371 -7.20 18.66 -12.51
CA VAL A 371 -8.40 19.02 -13.26
C VAL A 371 -8.08 19.03 -14.74
N TYR A 372 -8.72 18.15 -15.50
CA TYR A 372 -8.68 18.14 -16.96
C TYR A 372 -9.90 18.85 -17.52
N HIS A 373 -9.69 19.90 -18.28
CA HIS A 373 -10.77 20.68 -18.87
C HIS A 373 -10.48 21.07 -20.32
N SER A 374 -11.42 21.71 -21.00
CA SER A 374 -11.33 22.01 -22.43
C SER A 374 -10.14 22.87 -22.87
N HIS A 375 -9.44 23.51 -21.96
CA HIS A 375 -8.24 24.31 -22.22
C HIS A 375 -6.96 23.72 -21.64
N GLY A 376 -6.97 22.46 -21.17
CA GLY A 376 -5.77 21.75 -20.72
C GLY A 376 -5.87 21.18 -19.30
N LEU A 377 -4.74 21.14 -18.60
CA LEU A 377 -4.59 20.54 -17.27
C LEU A 377 -4.23 21.59 -16.21
N GLN A 378 -4.92 21.53 -15.09
CA GLN A 378 -4.63 22.35 -13.91
C GLN A 378 -4.42 21.46 -12.68
N LEU A 379 -3.36 21.72 -11.94
CA LEU A 379 -3.07 21.03 -10.68
C LEU A 379 -3.45 21.95 -9.51
N VAL A 380 -4.42 21.52 -8.73
CA VAL A 380 -4.88 22.21 -7.51
C VAL A 380 -4.20 21.58 -6.31
N GLN A 381 -3.40 22.36 -5.60
CA GLN A 381 -2.75 21.97 -4.36
C GLN A 381 -3.61 22.42 -3.18
N HIS A 382 -3.95 21.49 -2.28
CA HIS A 382 -4.76 21.77 -1.11
C HIS A 382 -3.87 21.99 0.12
N GLU A 383 -4.18 23.02 0.91
CA GLU A 383 -3.55 23.24 2.20
C GLU A 383 -4.15 22.32 3.28
N PRO A 384 -3.39 22.00 4.36
CA PRO A 384 -3.89 21.19 5.44
C PRO A 384 -5.14 21.79 6.09
N PHE A 385 -6.21 21.01 6.16
CA PHE A 385 -7.42 21.36 6.88
C PHE A 385 -7.27 21.03 8.36
N GLN A 386 -7.43 22.02 9.25
CA GLN A 386 -7.20 21.82 10.68
C GLN A 386 -8.37 21.11 11.36
N SER A 387 -9.56 21.73 11.35
CA SER A 387 -10.79 21.15 11.86
C SER A 387 -12.01 21.95 11.36
N ARG A 388 -13.18 21.29 11.32
CA ARG A 388 -14.44 21.93 10.98
C ARG A 388 -14.81 23.02 11.98
N GLN A 389 -14.57 22.79 13.27
CA GLN A 389 -14.85 23.74 14.33
C GLN A 389 -14.01 25.02 14.14
N LYS A 390 -12.72 24.88 13.91
CA LYS A 390 -11.82 26.01 13.69
C LYS A 390 -12.16 26.79 12.42
N ALA A 391 -12.55 26.11 11.35
CA ALA A 391 -13.00 26.74 10.10
C ALA A 391 -14.26 27.60 10.35
N ILE A 392 -15.20 27.13 11.18
CA ILE A 392 -16.42 27.86 11.56
C ILE A 392 -16.09 29.06 12.47
N GLU A 393 -15.27 28.83 13.51
CA GLU A 393 -14.92 29.85 14.51
C GLU A 393 -14.08 31.00 13.92
N GLU A 394 -13.14 30.68 13.05
CA GLU A 394 -12.21 31.65 12.43
C GLU A 394 -12.69 32.17 11.07
N GLY A 395 -13.81 31.63 10.54
CA GLY A 395 -14.32 31.97 9.20
C GLY A 395 -13.34 31.62 8.09
N GLN A 396 -12.48 30.61 8.32
CA GLN A 396 -11.46 30.20 7.35
C GLN A 396 -12.05 29.20 6.33
N ASP A 397 -11.85 29.49 5.06
CA ASP A 397 -12.15 28.56 3.97
C ASP A 397 -10.96 27.61 3.73
N ILE A 398 -11.23 26.49 3.04
CA ILE A 398 -10.18 25.59 2.55
C ILE A 398 -9.37 26.32 1.51
N LYS A 399 -8.09 26.57 1.82
CA LYS A 399 -7.17 27.23 0.90
C LYS A 399 -6.60 26.25 -0.11
N SER A 400 -6.53 26.70 -1.35
CA SER A 400 -5.88 25.94 -2.42
C SER A 400 -5.14 26.89 -3.36
N THR A 401 -4.08 26.35 -4.00
CA THR A 401 -3.30 27.05 -5.02
C THR A 401 -3.41 26.27 -6.33
N THR A 402 -3.70 26.96 -7.43
CA THR A 402 -3.80 26.35 -8.75
C THR A 402 -2.56 26.62 -9.57
N LEU A 403 -1.97 25.54 -10.12
CA LEU A 403 -0.87 25.57 -11.08
C LEU A 403 -1.38 25.14 -12.44
N VAL A 404 -1.12 25.92 -13.48
CA VAL A 404 -1.41 25.51 -14.86
C VAL A 404 -0.31 24.55 -15.32
N VAL A 405 -0.67 23.31 -15.62
CA VAL A 405 0.25 22.29 -16.14
C VAL A 405 0.37 22.40 -17.64
N GLU A 406 -0.79 22.51 -18.30
CA GLU A 406 -0.92 22.63 -19.74
C GLU A 406 -2.03 23.61 -20.09
N PHE A 407 -1.78 24.45 -21.07
CA PHE A 407 -2.78 25.39 -21.59
C PHE A 407 -2.90 25.30 -23.13
N ASN A 408 -4.11 25.05 -23.61
CA ASN A 408 -4.47 25.04 -25.01
C ASN A 408 -5.20 26.33 -25.35
N SER A 409 -4.68 27.13 -26.28
CA SER A 409 -5.32 28.36 -26.74
C SER A 409 -6.64 28.05 -27.49
N GLN A 410 -6.70 26.90 -28.16
CA GLN A 410 -7.95 26.42 -28.80
C GLN A 410 -8.64 25.45 -27.84
N ARG A 411 -9.96 25.63 -27.70
CA ARG A 411 -10.80 24.77 -26.89
C ARG A 411 -10.84 23.36 -27.46
N MET A 412 -10.47 22.36 -26.66
CA MET A 412 -10.65 20.95 -26.99
C MET A 412 -12.14 20.61 -26.93
N MET A 413 -12.64 20.01 -27.98
CA MET A 413 -14.03 19.56 -28.07
C MET A 413 -14.14 18.10 -27.63
N VAL A 414 -15.32 17.67 -27.22
CA VAL A 414 -15.58 16.27 -26.82
C VAL A 414 -15.18 15.28 -27.94
N LYS A 415 -15.37 15.64 -29.22
CA LYS A 415 -14.93 14.83 -30.38
C LYS A 415 -13.39 14.60 -30.44
N ASP A 416 -12.60 15.46 -29.77
CA ASP A 416 -11.14 15.39 -29.77
C ASP A 416 -10.65 14.49 -28.64
N LEU A 417 -11.55 14.00 -27.76
CA LEU A 417 -11.25 13.13 -26.65
C LEU A 417 -11.28 11.66 -27.08
N SER A 418 -10.33 10.88 -26.57
CA SER A 418 -10.25 9.44 -26.84
C SER A 418 -11.47 8.63 -26.37
N LEU A 419 -12.21 9.15 -25.39
CA LEU A 419 -13.41 8.51 -24.84
C LEU A 419 -14.55 8.33 -25.86
N ILE A 420 -14.63 9.13 -26.94
CA ILE A 420 -15.65 8.98 -28.00
C ILE A 420 -15.36 7.80 -28.93
N HIS A 421 -14.10 7.39 -29.00
CA HIS A 421 -13.66 6.30 -29.88
C HIS A 421 -13.62 4.94 -29.16
N ILE A 422 -14.02 4.88 -27.89
CA ILE A 422 -14.22 3.65 -27.17
C ILE A 422 -15.66 3.18 -27.47
N SER A 423 -15.82 2.30 -28.47
CA SER A 423 -16.95 1.36 -28.48
C SER A 423 -17.01 0.74 -27.09
N GLU A 424 -18.21 0.70 -26.48
CA GLU A 424 -18.45 0.23 -25.11
C GLU A 424 -17.45 -0.87 -24.69
N PRO A 425 -16.72 -0.70 -23.58
CA PRO A 425 -15.84 -1.75 -23.14
C PRO A 425 -16.71 -2.97 -22.85
N THR A 426 -16.56 -4.01 -23.67
CA THR A 426 -16.94 -5.36 -23.28
C THR A 426 -16.07 -5.69 -22.09
N ARG A 427 -16.53 -5.30 -20.92
CA ARG A 427 -15.98 -5.80 -19.65
C ARG A 427 -16.48 -7.22 -19.51
N PRO A 428 -15.59 -8.23 -19.37
CA PRO A 428 -15.98 -9.59 -19.08
C PRO A 428 -16.74 -9.71 -17.77
#